data_8650cb6a41d896e744a4dda66f3080d4
#
_entry.id   8650cb6a41d896e744a4dda66f3080d4
#
_cell.length_a   1.000
_cell.length_b   1.000
_cell.length_c   1.000
_cell.angle_alpha   90.00
_cell.angle_beta   90.00
_cell.angle_gamma   90.00
#
_symmetry.space_group_name_H-M   'P 1'
#
loop_
_entity.id
_entity.type
_entity.pdbx_description
1 polymer ?
#
loop_
_entity_poly.entity_id
_entity_poly.type
_entity_poly.pdbx_seq_one_letter_code
_entity_poly.pdbx_strand_id
1 'polypeptide(L)'
;MEGQVIENAVQETVQETVDKVSSNWDQIKAYFNGHIPDLISFGMKVVLSIVAFYVGTKLIKWLLKVAKRSMEKAGIDMGVAQFICSFGKFLLYLILIFNIATNFGVKESSVAALLGTAGVTIGLALQGGLENLSGGVMLLLFKPFQVGDYIIQDQAGGTEGTVYKVEMFYTTLITIDNKHVIIPNGKLSNSTIINVTAQNLRNLEIKVGISYDSDIKKAKKLLQHILQEDPGTKSDKDMLVFVDELADSAVVMGLRVWVPTDKYWKIKWRLNEKIKESFDANGISIPYPQMDVHVVLSLIHISEPTRHAQIS
;
A
#
# COMPACT_ATOMS: atom_id res chain seq x y z
N MET A 1 20.34 -69.38 -85.82
CA MET A 1 21.10 -68.55 -84.87
C MET A 1 20.39 -67.23 -84.50
N GLU A 2 19.70 -66.54 -85.42
CA GLU A 2 19.03 -65.27 -85.13
C GLU A 2 17.82 -65.40 -84.15
N GLY A 3 17.06 -66.51 -84.22
CA GLY A 3 15.91 -66.72 -83.30
C GLY A 3 16.29 -66.84 -81.82
N GLN A 4 17.45 -67.46 -81.52
CA GLN A 4 17.99 -67.60 -80.15
C GLN A 4 18.51 -66.28 -79.54
N VAL A 5 19.09 -65.41 -80.40
CA VAL A 5 19.56 -64.09 -79.99
C VAL A 5 18.40 -63.17 -79.63
N ILE A 6 17.31 -63.21 -80.39
CA ILE A 6 16.12 -62.40 -80.10
C ILE A 6 15.41 -62.89 -78.83
N GLU A 7 15.33 -64.21 -78.62
CA GLU A 7 14.71 -64.81 -77.41
C GLU A 7 15.50 -64.49 -76.16
N ASN A 8 16.82 -64.52 -76.20
CA ASN A 8 17.69 -64.09 -75.05
C ASN A 8 17.59 -62.57 -74.77
N ALA A 9 17.56 -61.72 -75.78
CA ALA A 9 17.39 -60.32 -75.63
C ALA A 9 16.05 -59.92 -75.00
N VAL A 10 14.94 -60.64 -75.43
CA VAL A 10 13.60 -60.45 -74.87
C VAL A 10 13.59 -60.93 -73.40
N GLN A 11 14.17 -62.07 -73.08
CA GLN A 11 14.23 -62.59 -71.71
C GLN A 11 15.05 -61.61 -70.80
N GLU A 12 16.18 -61.09 -71.29
CA GLU A 12 16.97 -60.14 -70.55
C GLU A 12 16.20 -58.81 -70.24
N THR A 13 15.49 -58.30 -71.25
CA THR A 13 14.65 -57.09 -71.10
C THR A 13 13.46 -57.29 -70.15
N VAL A 14 12.82 -58.50 -70.22
CA VAL A 14 11.76 -58.85 -69.30
C VAL A 14 12.28 -59.01 -67.88
N GLN A 15 13.44 -59.63 -67.68
CA GLN A 15 14.07 -59.79 -66.37
C GLN A 15 14.45 -58.45 -65.80
N GLU A 16 15.07 -57.57 -66.57
CA GLU A 16 15.40 -56.21 -66.11
C GLU A 16 14.19 -55.38 -65.70
N THR A 17 13.05 -55.57 -66.45
CA THR A 17 11.77 -54.89 -66.13
C THR A 17 11.17 -55.47 -64.84
N VAL A 18 11.21 -56.77 -64.66
CA VAL A 18 10.73 -57.44 -63.44
C VAL A 18 11.54 -57.02 -62.24
N ASP A 19 12.88 -56.93 -62.35
CA ASP A 19 13.79 -56.55 -61.30
C ASP A 19 13.58 -55.09 -60.95
N LYS A 20 13.34 -54.15 -61.89
CA LYS A 20 12.97 -52.78 -61.64
C LYS A 20 11.64 -52.63 -60.93
N VAL A 21 10.62 -53.40 -61.35
CA VAL A 21 9.30 -53.40 -60.70
C VAL A 21 9.38 -53.96 -59.29
N SER A 22 10.13 -55.04 -59.07
CA SER A 22 10.35 -55.59 -57.71
C SER A 22 11.10 -54.65 -56.80
N SER A 23 12.16 -54.01 -57.28
CA SER A 23 12.90 -52.97 -56.54
C SER A 23 12.03 -51.79 -56.14
N ASN A 24 11.17 -51.29 -57.06
CA ASN A 24 10.22 -50.22 -56.74
C ASN A 24 9.19 -50.65 -55.68
N TRP A 25 8.68 -51.89 -55.76
CA TRP A 25 7.80 -52.42 -54.75
C TRP A 25 8.46 -52.59 -53.38
N ASP A 26 9.69 -52.99 -53.32
CA ASP A 26 10.45 -53.13 -52.08
C ASP A 26 10.79 -51.74 -51.47
N GLN A 27 11.08 -50.74 -52.31
CA GLN A 27 11.23 -49.35 -51.84
C GLN A 27 9.95 -48.80 -51.27
N ILE A 28 8.80 -49.02 -51.93
CA ILE A 28 7.49 -48.62 -51.45
C ILE A 28 7.15 -49.34 -50.12
N LYS A 29 7.37 -50.66 -50.03
CA LYS A 29 7.17 -51.40 -48.78
C LYS A 29 8.09 -50.90 -47.66
N ALA A 30 9.36 -50.63 -47.94
CA ALA A 30 10.33 -50.10 -46.97
C ALA A 30 9.89 -48.70 -46.46
N TYR A 31 9.39 -47.83 -47.37
CA TYR A 31 8.85 -46.52 -47.02
C TYR A 31 7.64 -46.63 -46.10
N PHE A 32 6.65 -47.48 -46.46
CA PHE A 32 5.48 -47.70 -45.62
C PHE A 32 5.83 -48.33 -44.28
N ASN A 33 6.67 -49.36 -44.26
CA ASN A 33 7.09 -50.02 -43.02
C ASN A 33 7.91 -49.10 -42.09
N GLY A 34 8.66 -48.18 -42.68
CA GLY A 34 9.41 -47.18 -41.90
C GLY A 34 8.50 -46.11 -41.25
N HIS A 35 7.37 -45.77 -41.92
CA HIS A 35 6.51 -44.69 -41.43
C HIS A 35 5.26 -45.19 -40.68
N ILE A 36 4.89 -46.46 -40.77
CA ILE A 36 3.77 -47.05 -40.01
C ILE A 36 3.97 -46.91 -38.49
N PRO A 37 5.16 -47.16 -37.89
CA PRO A 37 5.36 -47.00 -36.45
C PRO A 37 5.17 -45.54 -36.00
N ASP A 38 5.62 -44.57 -36.81
CA ASP A 38 5.47 -43.15 -36.53
C ASP A 38 4.00 -42.74 -36.58
N LEU A 39 3.25 -43.24 -37.56
CA LEU A 39 1.81 -42.99 -37.69
C LEU A 39 1.02 -43.58 -36.52
N ILE A 40 1.37 -44.82 -36.10
CA ILE A 40 0.76 -45.47 -34.92
C ILE A 40 1.09 -44.66 -33.63
N SER A 41 2.36 -44.24 -33.47
CA SER A 41 2.77 -43.44 -32.31
C SER A 41 2.05 -42.09 -32.26
N PHE A 42 1.87 -41.43 -33.42
CA PHE A 42 1.11 -40.20 -33.52
C PHE A 42 -0.36 -40.42 -33.18
N GLY A 43 -0.99 -41.48 -33.75
CA GLY A 43 -2.37 -41.87 -33.45
C GLY A 43 -2.56 -42.12 -31.94
N MET A 44 -1.61 -42.81 -31.30
CA MET A 44 -1.65 -43.04 -29.85
C MET A 44 -1.55 -41.77 -29.04
N LYS A 45 -0.66 -40.83 -29.44
CA LYS A 45 -0.57 -39.51 -28.80
C LYS A 45 -1.88 -38.72 -28.91
N VAL A 46 -2.55 -38.79 -30.07
CA VAL A 46 -3.86 -38.14 -30.27
C VAL A 46 -4.92 -38.71 -29.34
N VAL A 47 -5.03 -40.05 -29.28
CA VAL A 47 -6.00 -40.73 -28.40
C VAL A 47 -5.75 -40.41 -26.94
N LEU A 48 -4.49 -40.50 -26.50
CA LEU A 48 -4.11 -40.15 -25.12
C LEU A 48 -4.41 -38.67 -24.79
N SER A 49 -4.17 -37.77 -25.73
CA SER A 49 -4.47 -36.34 -25.56
C SER A 49 -5.97 -36.07 -25.45
N ILE A 50 -6.79 -36.76 -26.22
CA ILE A 50 -8.26 -36.68 -26.12
C ILE A 50 -8.73 -37.18 -24.74
N VAL A 51 -8.18 -38.31 -24.29
CA VAL A 51 -8.48 -38.85 -22.95
C VAL A 51 -8.03 -37.89 -21.86
N ALA A 52 -6.79 -37.35 -21.94
CA ALA A 52 -6.28 -36.37 -21.00
C ALA A 52 -7.13 -35.09 -20.97
N PHE A 53 -7.55 -34.61 -22.13
CA PHE A 53 -8.46 -33.46 -22.24
C PHE A 53 -9.81 -33.72 -21.57
N TYR A 54 -10.40 -34.88 -21.85
CA TYR A 54 -11.70 -35.26 -21.27
C TYR A 54 -11.62 -35.40 -19.74
N VAL A 55 -10.62 -36.14 -19.25
CA VAL A 55 -10.37 -36.31 -17.82
C VAL A 55 -10.04 -34.96 -17.15
N GLY A 56 -9.14 -34.16 -17.77
CA GLY A 56 -8.74 -32.83 -17.30
C GLY A 56 -9.93 -31.88 -17.19
N THR A 57 -10.81 -31.85 -18.19
CA THR A 57 -12.02 -31.01 -18.15
C THR A 57 -12.98 -31.40 -17.03
N LYS A 58 -13.13 -32.72 -16.78
CA LYS A 58 -13.95 -33.21 -15.64
C LYS A 58 -13.31 -32.82 -14.30
N LEU A 59 -12.00 -32.97 -14.18
CA LEU A 59 -11.27 -32.58 -12.97
C LEU A 59 -11.37 -31.06 -12.68
N ILE A 60 -11.19 -30.25 -13.72
CA ILE A 60 -11.33 -28.78 -13.62
C ILE A 60 -12.75 -28.42 -13.16
N LYS A 61 -13.79 -29.00 -13.77
CA LYS A 61 -15.16 -28.74 -13.34
C LYS A 61 -15.43 -29.15 -11.90
N TRP A 62 -14.87 -30.28 -11.47
CA TRP A 62 -14.98 -30.75 -10.09
C TRP A 62 -14.27 -29.79 -9.10
N LEU A 63 -13.02 -29.38 -9.38
CA LEU A 63 -12.27 -28.44 -8.56
C LEU A 63 -13.02 -27.12 -8.43
N LEU A 64 -13.49 -26.54 -9.53
CA LEU A 64 -14.23 -25.29 -9.53
C LEU A 64 -15.57 -25.40 -8.78
N LYS A 65 -16.25 -26.55 -8.86
CA LYS A 65 -17.48 -26.80 -8.08
C LYS A 65 -17.20 -26.85 -6.58
N VAL A 66 -16.12 -27.51 -6.17
CA VAL A 66 -15.70 -27.56 -4.77
C VAL A 66 -15.30 -26.16 -4.28
N ALA A 67 -14.48 -25.45 -5.05
CA ALA A 67 -14.07 -24.08 -4.73
C ALA A 67 -15.28 -23.12 -4.58
N LYS A 68 -16.22 -23.18 -5.54
CA LYS A 68 -17.44 -22.36 -5.50
C LYS A 68 -18.27 -22.63 -4.25
N ARG A 69 -18.51 -23.92 -3.92
CA ARG A 69 -19.24 -24.30 -2.72
C ARG A 69 -18.55 -23.85 -1.41
N SER A 70 -17.22 -23.91 -1.39
CA SER A 70 -16.44 -23.46 -0.23
C SER A 70 -16.55 -21.95 -0.03
N MET A 71 -16.49 -21.16 -1.11
CA MET A 71 -16.67 -19.71 -1.09
C MET A 71 -18.10 -19.30 -0.68
N GLU A 72 -19.12 -19.99 -1.19
CA GLU A 72 -20.53 -19.78 -0.81
C GLU A 72 -20.74 -20.03 0.70
N LYS A 73 -20.14 -21.12 1.23
CA LYS A 73 -20.21 -21.42 2.68
C LYS A 73 -19.47 -20.40 3.56
N ALA A 74 -18.42 -19.78 3.01
CA ALA A 74 -17.64 -18.72 3.67
C ALA A 74 -18.34 -17.35 3.61
N GLY A 75 -19.51 -17.24 2.99
CA GLY A 75 -20.27 -15.99 2.87
C GLY A 75 -19.64 -14.99 1.88
N ILE A 76 -18.81 -15.43 0.97
CA ILE A 76 -18.19 -14.58 -0.05
C ILE A 76 -19.27 -14.15 -1.05
N ASP A 77 -19.26 -12.85 -1.43
CA ASP A 77 -20.16 -12.31 -2.44
C ASP A 77 -20.17 -13.14 -3.72
N MET A 78 -21.37 -13.36 -4.28
CA MET A 78 -21.56 -14.23 -5.45
C MET A 78 -20.79 -13.73 -6.68
N GLY A 79 -20.67 -12.41 -6.88
CA GLY A 79 -19.90 -11.80 -7.97
C GLY A 79 -18.41 -12.10 -7.85
N VAL A 80 -17.86 -11.99 -6.64
CA VAL A 80 -16.45 -12.30 -6.34
C VAL A 80 -16.18 -13.79 -6.55
N ALA A 81 -17.05 -14.67 -6.04
CA ALA A 81 -16.92 -16.12 -6.21
C ALA A 81 -16.97 -16.51 -7.68
N GLN A 82 -17.86 -15.89 -8.47
CA GLN A 82 -17.98 -16.15 -9.91
C GLN A 82 -16.75 -15.66 -10.69
N PHE A 83 -16.21 -14.49 -10.33
CA PHE A 83 -14.98 -13.96 -10.94
C PHE A 83 -13.79 -14.89 -10.68
N ILE A 84 -13.57 -15.30 -9.42
CA ILE A 84 -12.47 -16.21 -9.04
C ILE A 84 -12.60 -17.55 -9.76
N CYS A 85 -13.81 -18.11 -9.82
CA CYS A 85 -14.05 -19.37 -10.55
C CYS A 85 -13.81 -19.22 -12.06
N SER A 86 -14.20 -18.10 -12.67
CA SER A 86 -14.00 -17.86 -14.10
C SER A 86 -12.52 -17.68 -14.44
N PHE A 87 -11.81 -16.90 -13.62
CA PHE A 87 -10.37 -16.71 -13.78
C PHE A 87 -9.58 -18.01 -13.53
N GLY A 88 -9.92 -18.74 -12.47
CA GLY A 88 -9.33 -20.05 -12.17
C GLY A 88 -9.60 -21.07 -13.27
N LYS A 89 -10.81 -21.07 -13.85
CA LYS A 89 -11.16 -21.88 -15.01
C LYS A 89 -10.24 -21.57 -16.20
N PHE A 90 -10.06 -20.30 -16.54
CA PHE A 90 -9.17 -19.87 -17.62
C PHE A 90 -7.74 -20.40 -17.42
N LEU A 91 -7.17 -20.19 -16.21
CA LEU A 91 -5.81 -20.65 -15.89
C LEU A 91 -5.66 -22.17 -15.97
N LEU A 92 -6.60 -22.92 -15.42
CA LEU A 92 -6.56 -24.39 -15.43
C LEU A 92 -6.68 -24.96 -16.85
N TYR A 93 -7.53 -24.35 -17.70
CA TYR A 93 -7.60 -24.75 -19.11
C TYR A 93 -6.32 -24.40 -19.87
N LEU A 94 -5.72 -23.25 -19.58
CA LEU A 94 -4.44 -22.86 -20.19
C LEU A 94 -3.34 -23.88 -19.86
N ILE A 95 -3.22 -24.28 -18.59
CA ILE A 95 -2.27 -25.33 -18.16
C ILE A 95 -2.57 -26.66 -18.84
N LEU A 96 -3.84 -27.06 -18.93
CA LEU A 96 -4.24 -28.30 -19.59
C LEU A 96 -3.83 -28.29 -21.07
N ILE A 97 -4.11 -27.22 -21.80
CA ILE A 97 -3.76 -27.05 -23.21
C ILE A 97 -2.25 -27.14 -23.41
N PHE A 98 -1.45 -26.43 -22.59
CA PHE A 98 0.01 -26.49 -22.68
C PHE A 98 0.55 -27.88 -22.38
N ASN A 99 -0.01 -28.59 -21.40
CA ASN A 99 0.38 -29.95 -21.07
C ASN A 99 0.10 -30.91 -22.26
N ILE A 100 -1.00 -30.73 -22.97
CA ILE A 100 -1.29 -31.49 -24.16
C ILE A 100 -0.36 -31.10 -25.31
N ALA A 101 -0.05 -29.81 -25.50
CA ALA A 101 0.82 -29.34 -26.58
C ALA A 101 2.24 -29.91 -26.47
N THR A 102 2.76 -30.13 -25.26
CA THR A 102 4.11 -30.75 -25.07
C THR A 102 4.14 -32.18 -25.59
N ASN A 103 3.04 -32.96 -25.53
CA ASN A 103 2.97 -34.28 -26.11
C ASN A 103 3.04 -34.27 -27.65
N PHE A 104 2.71 -33.15 -28.29
CA PHE A 104 2.81 -32.97 -29.75
C PHE A 104 4.15 -32.33 -30.18
N GLY A 105 5.14 -32.23 -29.28
CA GLY A 105 6.47 -31.78 -29.62
C GLY A 105 6.76 -30.30 -29.34
N VAL A 106 5.81 -29.57 -28.71
CA VAL A 106 6.11 -28.24 -28.18
C VAL A 106 7.12 -28.39 -27.05
N LYS A 107 8.26 -27.69 -27.16
CA LYS A 107 9.32 -27.76 -26.16
C LYS A 107 8.83 -27.19 -24.82
N GLU A 108 9.01 -27.94 -23.76
CA GLU A 108 8.65 -27.51 -22.40
C GLU A 108 9.30 -26.17 -22.01
N SER A 109 10.54 -25.93 -22.46
CA SER A 109 11.22 -24.65 -22.26
C SER A 109 10.50 -23.45 -22.88
N SER A 110 9.88 -23.65 -24.06
CA SER A 110 9.10 -22.60 -24.73
C SER A 110 7.82 -22.30 -23.97
N VAL A 111 7.15 -23.32 -23.45
CA VAL A 111 5.96 -23.15 -22.59
C VAL A 111 6.33 -22.45 -21.29
N ALA A 112 7.41 -22.89 -20.64
CA ALA A 112 7.92 -22.28 -19.42
C ALA A 112 8.30 -20.79 -19.62
N ALA A 113 8.95 -20.47 -20.75
CA ALA A 113 9.29 -19.08 -21.09
C ALA A 113 8.03 -18.21 -21.27
N LEU A 114 7.01 -18.73 -21.99
CA LEU A 114 5.75 -18.02 -22.21
C LEU A 114 5.00 -17.78 -20.89
N LEU A 115 4.88 -18.83 -20.06
CA LEU A 115 4.22 -18.74 -18.76
C LEU A 115 4.98 -17.81 -17.80
N GLY A 116 6.32 -17.84 -17.83
CA GLY A 116 7.17 -16.95 -17.06
C GLY A 116 6.94 -15.49 -17.42
N THR A 117 6.98 -15.16 -18.71
CA THR A 117 6.73 -13.78 -19.19
C THR A 117 5.32 -13.31 -18.84
N ALA A 118 4.30 -14.16 -19.07
CA ALA A 118 2.92 -13.86 -18.69
C ALA A 118 2.78 -13.66 -17.17
N GLY A 119 3.45 -14.52 -16.38
CA GLY A 119 3.46 -14.42 -14.91
C GLY A 119 4.06 -13.12 -14.39
N VAL A 120 5.19 -12.68 -14.96
CA VAL A 120 5.80 -11.38 -14.64
C VAL A 120 4.85 -10.24 -14.97
N THR A 121 4.24 -10.24 -16.16
CA THR A 121 3.30 -9.20 -16.57
C THR A 121 2.08 -9.11 -15.64
N ILE A 122 1.50 -10.26 -15.29
CA ILE A 122 0.37 -10.31 -14.35
C ILE A 122 0.82 -9.88 -12.95
N GLY A 123 2.01 -10.31 -12.50
CA GLY A 123 2.58 -9.92 -11.21
C GLY A 123 2.75 -8.41 -11.08
N LEU A 124 3.30 -7.75 -12.11
CA LEU A 124 3.43 -6.29 -12.16
C LEU A 124 2.05 -5.59 -12.18
N ALA A 125 1.08 -6.13 -12.92
CA ALA A 125 -0.28 -5.58 -12.95
C ALA A 125 -1.00 -5.68 -11.58
N LEU A 126 -0.71 -6.71 -10.79
CA LEU A 126 -1.28 -6.94 -9.47
C LEU A 126 -0.43 -6.40 -8.31
N GLN A 127 0.71 -5.77 -8.59
CA GLN A 127 1.68 -5.33 -7.59
C GLN A 127 1.04 -4.52 -6.46
N GLY A 128 0.24 -3.50 -6.77
CA GLY A 128 -0.42 -2.67 -5.76
C GLY A 128 -1.42 -3.42 -4.88
N GLY A 129 -2.13 -4.40 -5.45
CA GLY A 129 -3.01 -5.27 -4.67
C GLY A 129 -2.24 -6.17 -3.71
N LEU A 130 -1.14 -6.77 -4.17
CA LEU A 130 -0.27 -7.63 -3.34
C LEU A 130 0.43 -6.82 -2.25
N GLU A 131 0.85 -5.59 -2.53
CA GLU A 131 1.41 -4.67 -1.53
C GLU A 131 0.41 -4.38 -0.41
N ASN A 132 -0.84 -4.08 -0.75
CA ASN A 132 -1.88 -3.83 0.23
C ASN A 132 -2.24 -5.08 1.05
N LEU A 133 -2.30 -6.24 0.42
CA LEU A 133 -2.51 -7.53 1.11
C LEU A 133 -1.37 -7.81 2.10
N SER A 134 -0.13 -7.68 1.66
CA SER A 134 1.05 -7.85 2.50
C SER A 134 1.06 -6.86 3.66
N GLY A 135 0.78 -5.57 3.40
CA GLY A 135 0.63 -4.54 4.42
C GLY A 135 -0.45 -4.89 5.45
N GLY A 136 -1.62 -5.37 5.00
CA GLY A 136 -2.69 -5.81 5.90
C GLY A 136 -2.28 -6.97 6.80
N VAL A 137 -1.61 -7.98 6.25
CA VAL A 137 -1.07 -9.11 7.04
C VAL A 137 -0.05 -8.62 8.07
N MET A 138 0.86 -7.72 7.68
CA MET A 138 1.87 -7.12 8.57
C MET A 138 1.20 -6.35 9.73
N LEU A 139 0.22 -5.50 9.42
CA LEU A 139 -0.51 -4.72 10.43
C LEU A 139 -1.28 -5.62 11.42
N LEU A 140 -1.90 -6.70 10.93
CA LEU A 140 -2.66 -7.64 11.78
C LEU A 140 -1.74 -8.54 12.62
N LEU A 141 -0.54 -8.88 12.12
CA LEU A 141 0.41 -9.75 12.80
C LEU A 141 1.22 -8.99 13.85
N PHE A 142 1.86 -7.87 13.46
CA PHE A 142 2.75 -7.10 14.34
C PHE A 142 2.01 -6.08 15.20
N LYS A 143 0.79 -5.68 14.82
CA LYS A 143 -0.09 -4.77 15.57
C LYS A 143 0.60 -3.51 16.08
N PRO A 144 1.22 -2.69 15.22
CA PRO A 144 1.83 -1.42 15.63
C PRO A 144 0.80 -0.47 16.24
N PHE A 145 -0.47 -0.68 15.93
CA PHE A 145 -1.65 -0.07 16.54
C PHE A 145 -2.81 -1.07 16.56
N GLN A 146 -3.84 -0.78 17.34
CA GLN A 146 -5.04 -1.60 17.49
C GLN A 146 -6.30 -0.81 17.13
N VAL A 147 -7.41 -1.53 16.91
CA VAL A 147 -8.72 -0.88 16.78
C VAL A 147 -9.04 -0.10 18.05
N GLY A 148 -9.39 1.17 17.91
CA GLY A 148 -9.59 2.12 18.99
C GLY A 148 -8.40 3.06 19.25
N ASP A 149 -7.20 2.79 18.73
CA ASP A 149 -6.06 3.70 18.83
C ASP A 149 -6.26 4.94 17.94
N TYR A 150 -5.81 6.08 18.43
CA TYR A 150 -5.69 7.29 17.63
C TYR A 150 -4.30 7.35 17.01
N ILE A 151 -4.24 7.35 15.70
CA ILE A 151 -2.99 7.36 14.94
C ILE A 151 -2.90 8.59 14.03
N ILE A 152 -1.67 9.02 13.79
CA ILE A 152 -1.33 10.06 12.81
C ILE A 152 -0.37 9.43 11.81
N GLN A 153 -0.70 9.49 10.52
CA GLN A 153 0.20 9.12 9.45
C GLN A 153 1.05 10.33 9.07
N ASP A 154 2.35 10.23 9.26
CA ASP A 154 3.30 11.29 8.96
C ASP A 154 3.65 11.30 7.46
N GLN A 155 2.77 11.90 6.65
CA GLN A 155 3.03 12.23 5.25
C GLN A 155 2.47 13.63 4.95
N ALA A 156 2.98 14.27 3.90
CA ALA A 156 2.51 15.59 3.47
C ALA A 156 0.98 15.61 3.31
N GLY A 157 0.29 16.33 4.18
CA GLY A 157 -1.17 16.35 4.28
C GLY A 157 -1.73 15.41 5.35
N GLY A 158 -0.93 15.01 6.34
CA GLY A 158 -1.14 14.08 7.46
C GLY A 158 -2.59 13.64 7.70
N THR A 159 -2.83 12.35 7.55
CA THR A 159 -4.13 11.77 7.86
C THR A 159 -4.13 11.26 9.28
N GLU A 160 -5.09 11.70 10.10
CA GLU A 160 -5.23 11.28 11.49
C GLU A 160 -6.64 10.83 11.82
N GLY A 161 -6.76 9.97 12.82
CA GLY A 161 -8.05 9.51 13.31
C GLY A 161 -7.95 8.26 14.20
N THR A 162 -9.10 7.88 14.75
CA THR A 162 -9.23 6.65 15.51
C THR A 162 -9.38 5.45 14.58
N VAL A 163 -8.60 4.40 14.78
CA VAL A 163 -8.69 3.17 14.00
C VAL A 163 -10.04 2.51 14.26
N TYR A 164 -10.89 2.49 13.23
CA TYR A 164 -12.20 1.86 13.30
C TYR A 164 -12.13 0.36 12.98
N LYS A 165 -11.43 0.00 11.89
CA LYS A 165 -11.22 -1.39 11.49
C LYS A 165 -9.97 -1.54 10.63
N VAL A 166 -9.35 -2.72 10.73
CA VAL A 166 -8.24 -3.15 9.85
C VAL A 166 -8.76 -4.34 9.05
N GLU A 167 -8.87 -4.17 7.73
CA GLU A 167 -9.30 -5.19 6.78
C GLU A 167 -8.10 -5.71 5.98
N MET A 168 -8.31 -6.68 5.11
CA MET A 168 -7.24 -7.33 4.34
C MET A 168 -6.44 -6.35 3.46
N PHE A 169 -7.09 -5.36 2.83
CA PHE A 169 -6.47 -4.42 1.89
C PHE A 169 -6.45 -2.98 2.39
N TYR A 170 -7.33 -2.63 3.30
CA TYR A 170 -7.56 -1.25 3.76
C TYR A 170 -7.73 -1.18 5.27
N THR A 171 -7.26 -0.09 5.85
CA THR A 171 -7.56 0.32 7.23
C THR A 171 -8.47 1.54 7.18
N THR A 172 -9.54 1.53 7.97
CA THR A 172 -10.49 2.65 8.07
C THR A 172 -10.24 3.38 9.39
N LEU A 173 -10.03 4.70 9.30
CA LEU A 173 -9.98 5.60 10.45
C LEU A 173 -11.29 6.42 10.54
N ILE A 174 -11.66 6.82 11.74
CA ILE A 174 -12.70 7.83 12.01
C ILE A 174 -12.00 9.10 12.49
N THR A 175 -12.20 10.20 11.79
CA THR A 175 -11.68 11.52 12.19
C THR A 175 -12.49 12.12 13.35
N ILE A 176 -11.97 13.19 13.97
CA ILE A 176 -12.64 13.89 15.08
C ILE A 176 -14.00 14.45 14.64
N ASP A 177 -14.15 14.83 13.37
CA ASP A 177 -15.41 15.30 12.76
C ASP A 177 -16.27 14.17 12.18
N ASN A 178 -16.02 12.92 12.60
CA ASN A 178 -16.79 11.72 12.29
C ASN A 178 -16.81 11.32 10.79
N LYS A 179 -15.74 11.62 10.06
CA LYS A 179 -15.56 11.16 8.68
C LYS A 179 -14.77 9.84 8.65
N HIS A 180 -15.08 8.99 7.69
CA HIS A 180 -14.29 7.79 7.42
C HIS A 180 -13.17 8.11 6.44
N VAL A 181 -11.95 7.79 6.84
CA VAL A 181 -10.76 7.83 5.99
C VAL A 181 -10.31 6.41 5.74
N ILE A 182 -10.30 5.99 4.48
CA ILE A 182 -9.91 4.65 4.06
C ILE A 182 -8.50 4.72 3.48
N ILE A 183 -7.57 4.05 4.14
CA ILE A 183 -6.15 4.06 3.77
C ILE A 183 -5.75 2.68 3.27
N PRO A 184 -5.11 2.55 2.08
CA PRO A 184 -4.53 1.30 1.63
C PRO A 184 -3.45 0.80 2.60
N ASN A 185 -3.51 -0.47 2.98
CA ASN A 185 -2.61 -1.04 4.00
C ASN A 185 -1.14 -1.00 3.61
N GLY A 186 -0.81 -1.16 2.31
CA GLY A 186 0.55 -1.04 1.81
C GLY A 186 1.12 0.36 2.07
N LYS A 187 0.33 1.41 1.83
CA LYS A 187 0.73 2.77 2.12
C LYS A 187 0.92 3.00 3.63
N LEU A 188 0.04 2.45 4.45
CA LEU A 188 0.09 2.62 5.90
C LEU A 188 1.28 1.85 6.50
N SER A 189 1.53 0.61 6.07
CA SER A 189 2.64 -0.20 6.58
C SER A 189 4.02 0.31 6.18
N ASN A 190 4.11 1.06 5.07
CA ASN A 190 5.37 1.63 4.56
C ASN A 190 5.59 3.09 4.98
N SER A 191 4.71 3.66 5.81
CA SER A 191 4.83 5.04 6.30
C SER A 191 5.18 5.09 7.79
N THR A 192 5.69 6.24 8.24
CA THR A 192 5.81 6.54 9.67
C THR A 192 4.43 6.69 10.27
N ILE A 193 4.17 6.00 11.37
CA ILE A 193 2.91 6.06 12.11
C ILE A 193 3.20 6.52 13.52
N ILE A 194 2.54 7.59 13.95
CA ILE A 194 2.56 8.05 15.33
C ILE A 194 1.30 7.50 16.01
N ASN A 195 1.47 6.55 16.92
CA ASN A 195 0.38 6.06 17.75
C ASN A 195 0.27 6.93 19.01
N VAL A 196 -0.72 7.81 19.01
CA VAL A 196 -0.92 8.81 20.04
C VAL A 196 -1.43 8.20 21.35
N THR A 197 -2.15 7.08 21.27
CA THR A 197 -2.82 6.41 22.39
C THR A 197 -2.10 5.17 22.91
N ALA A 198 -0.96 4.81 22.31
CA ALA A 198 -0.17 3.65 22.71
C ALA A 198 0.26 3.68 24.18
N GLN A 199 0.42 4.88 24.76
CA GLN A 199 0.80 5.06 26.16
C GLN A 199 -0.33 5.72 26.94
N ASN A 200 -0.54 5.27 28.19
CA ASN A 200 -1.57 5.81 29.08
C ASN A 200 -1.31 7.24 29.54
N LEU A 201 -0.04 7.69 29.49
CA LEU A 201 0.39 9.04 29.87
C LEU A 201 1.08 9.72 28.71
N ARG A 202 0.82 11.01 28.56
CA ARG A 202 1.50 11.90 27.59
C ARG A 202 2.12 13.06 28.31
N ASN A 203 3.25 13.53 27.80
CA ASN A 203 3.84 14.78 28.23
C ASN A 203 3.09 15.93 27.53
N LEU A 204 2.44 16.77 28.33
CA LEU A 204 1.79 17.98 27.86
C LEU A 204 2.77 19.13 27.97
N GLU A 205 3.06 19.77 26.86
CA GLU A 205 3.84 21.00 26.79
C GLU A 205 2.93 22.17 26.48
N ILE A 206 3.03 23.25 27.30
CA ILE A 206 2.38 24.53 27.07
C ILE A 206 3.44 25.61 27.06
N LYS A 207 3.33 26.57 26.16
CA LYS A 207 4.19 27.74 26.07
C LYS A 207 3.33 28.98 26.21
N VAL A 208 3.75 29.91 27.08
CA VAL A 208 3.10 31.20 27.33
C VAL A 208 4.10 32.31 27.38
N GLY A 209 3.87 33.37 26.63
CA GLY A 209 4.71 34.57 26.65
C GLY A 209 4.37 35.50 27.80
N ILE A 210 5.36 36.04 28.47
CA ILE A 210 5.22 37.15 29.46
C ILE A 210 6.01 38.35 28.98
N SER A 211 5.61 39.57 29.40
CA SER A 211 6.36 40.80 29.11
C SER A 211 7.76 40.73 29.70
N TYR A 212 8.74 41.37 29.04
CA TYR A 212 10.08 41.53 29.55
C TYR A 212 10.11 42.28 30.88
N ASP A 213 9.10 43.11 31.17
CA ASP A 213 8.95 43.83 32.44
C ASP A 213 8.38 42.97 33.57
N SER A 214 7.90 41.76 33.26
CA SER A 214 7.30 40.88 34.25
C SER A 214 8.36 40.09 35.04
N ASP A 215 8.10 39.86 36.34
CA ASP A 215 8.98 39.06 37.19
C ASP A 215 8.91 37.55 36.81
N ILE A 216 9.99 37.09 36.18
CA ILE A 216 10.12 35.67 35.74
C ILE A 216 10.04 34.71 36.93
N LYS A 217 10.60 35.08 38.11
CA LYS A 217 10.58 34.22 39.30
C LYS A 217 9.15 34.04 39.83
N LYS A 218 8.38 35.14 39.84
CA LYS A 218 6.96 35.15 40.24
C LYS A 218 6.14 34.31 39.24
N ALA A 219 6.33 34.51 37.94
CA ALA A 219 5.66 33.74 36.90
C ALA A 219 5.97 32.26 37.04
N LYS A 220 7.23 31.89 37.25
CA LYS A 220 7.65 30.48 37.42
C LYS A 220 6.98 29.82 38.61
N LYS A 221 6.94 30.47 39.77
CA LYS A 221 6.29 29.96 40.97
C LYS A 221 4.78 29.77 40.76
N LEU A 222 4.14 30.74 40.12
CA LEU A 222 2.72 30.71 39.87
C LEU A 222 2.36 29.54 38.92
N LEU A 223 3.11 29.34 37.83
CA LEU A 223 2.94 28.23 36.93
C LEU A 223 3.16 26.87 37.62
N GLN A 224 4.19 26.77 38.48
CA GLN A 224 4.41 25.55 39.26
C GLN A 224 3.21 25.24 40.19
N HIS A 225 2.65 26.25 40.85
CA HIS A 225 1.49 26.13 41.73
C HIS A 225 0.26 25.68 40.93
N ILE A 226 0.01 26.26 39.77
CA ILE A 226 -1.09 25.86 38.85
C ILE A 226 -0.99 24.40 38.49
N LEU A 227 0.22 23.92 38.14
CA LEU A 227 0.42 22.52 37.78
C LEU A 227 0.22 21.57 38.95
N GLN A 228 0.66 21.95 40.16
CA GLN A 228 0.50 21.12 41.36
C GLN A 228 -0.94 20.99 41.84
N GLU A 229 -1.74 22.05 41.70
CA GLU A 229 -3.15 22.05 42.09
C GLU A 229 -4.08 21.39 41.09
N ASP A 230 -3.68 21.19 39.82
CA ASP A 230 -4.56 20.62 38.83
C ASP A 230 -4.75 19.12 39.05
N PRO A 231 -5.98 18.65 39.24
CA PRO A 231 -6.25 17.24 39.53
C PRO A 231 -5.96 16.29 38.37
N GLY A 232 -5.73 16.83 37.18
CA GLY A 232 -5.41 16.05 35.97
C GLY A 232 -3.93 15.83 35.74
N THR A 233 -3.07 16.58 36.45
CA THR A 233 -1.61 16.43 36.34
C THR A 233 -1.11 15.30 37.26
N LYS A 234 -0.05 14.62 36.85
CA LYS A 234 0.58 13.55 37.62
C LYS A 234 1.73 14.10 38.45
N SER A 235 1.45 14.38 39.74
CA SER A 235 2.43 14.95 40.68
C SER A 235 3.57 13.98 41.06
N ASP A 236 3.40 12.67 40.78
CA ASP A 236 4.43 11.64 40.95
C ASP A 236 5.46 11.62 39.81
N LYS A 237 5.25 12.42 38.77
CA LYS A 237 6.15 12.59 37.64
C LYS A 237 6.76 13.99 37.62
N ASP A 238 7.89 14.12 36.93
CA ASP A 238 8.57 15.41 36.79
C ASP A 238 7.68 16.48 36.19
N MET A 239 7.55 17.61 36.90
CA MET A 239 6.91 18.81 36.44
C MET A 239 7.99 19.87 36.24
N LEU A 240 8.09 20.41 35.04
CA LEU A 240 9.13 21.40 34.69
C LEU A 240 8.48 22.71 34.29
N VAL A 241 8.99 23.80 34.87
CA VAL A 241 8.69 25.16 34.42
C VAL A 241 10.02 25.88 34.19
N PHE A 242 10.21 26.36 32.97
CA PHE A 242 11.49 26.93 32.51
C PHE A 242 11.25 28.12 31.59
N VAL A 243 12.27 28.90 31.31
CA VAL A 243 12.27 29.88 30.22
C VAL A 243 12.67 29.11 28.97
N ASP A 244 11.79 29.08 27.99
CA ASP A 244 11.98 28.33 26.73
C ASP A 244 12.77 29.17 25.72
N GLU A 245 12.36 30.44 25.56
CA GLU A 245 12.93 31.33 24.56
C GLU A 245 12.80 32.80 25.01
N LEU A 246 13.75 33.64 24.59
CA LEU A 246 13.67 35.08 24.62
C LEU A 246 13.28 35.56 23.23
N ALA A 247 11.95 35.64 22.98
CA ALA A 247 11.40 36.00 21.69
C ALA A 247 11.33 37.52 21.47
N ASP A 248 11.03 38.00 20.27
CA ASP A 248 11.07 39.41 19.86
C ASP A 248 10.26 40.35 20.78
N SER A 249 9.13 39.90 21.30
CA SER A 249 8.22 40.72 22.10
C SER A 249 7.84 40.11 23.45
N ALA A 250 8.37 38.94 23.78
CA ALA A 250 8.00 38.20 24.98
C ALA A 250 9.11 37.28 25.48
N VAL A 251 9.14 37.04 26.78
CA VAL A 251 9.87 35.94 27.40
C VAL A 251 8.94 34.74 27.41
N VAL A 252 9.25 33.72 26.62
CA VAL A 252 8.41 32.50 26.50
C VAL A 252 8.72 31.54 27.65
N MET A 253 7.73 31.36 28.52
CA MET A 253 7.78 30.35 29.59
C MET A 253 7.28 29.01 29.06
N GLY A 254 8.08 27.96 29.19
CA GLY A 254 7.71 26.58 28.88
C GLY A 254 7.30 25.84 30.17
N LEU A 255 6.29 25.04 30.08
CA LEU A 255 5.89 24.11 31.13
C LEU A 255 5.63 22.73 30.56
N ARG A 256 6.11 21.70 31.24
CA ARG A 256 5.92 20.28 30.88
C ARG A 256 5.37 19.52 32.05
N VAL A 257 4.32 18.75 31.80
CA VAL A 257 3.65 17.92 32.81
C VAL A 257 3.08 16.65 32.19
N TRP A 258 3.09 15.56 32.96
CA TRP A 258 2.49 14.31 32.54
C TRP A 258 1.00 14.30 32.85
N VAL A 259 0.21 13.92 31.84
CA VAL A 259 -1.26 13.86 31.92
C VAL A 259 -1.79 12.55 31.32
N PRO A 260 -2.96 12.05 31.78
CA PRO A 260 -3.61 10.91 31.14
C PRO A 260 -3.95 11.21 29.67
N THR A 261 -3.66 10.25 28.80
CA THR A 261 -3.82 10.40 27.35
C THR A 261 -5.26 10.72 26.96
N ASP A 262 -6.24 10.09 27.61
CA ASP A 262 -7.67 10.29 27.37
C ASP A 262 -8.19 11.68 27.79
N LYS A 263 -7.45 12.37 28.65
CA LYS A 263 -7.81 13.70 29.18
C LYS A 263 -6.92 14.83 28.65
N TYR A 264 -5.96 14.50 27.77
CA TYR A 264 -4.94 15.45 27.29
C TYR A 264 -5.51 16.80 26.85
N TRP A 265 -6.47 16.81 25.96
CA TRP A 265 -7.05 18.04 25.43
C TRP A 265 -7.85 18.82 26.48
N LYS A 266 -8.62 18.12 27.30
CA LYS A 266 -9.42 18.75 28.36
C LYS A 266 -8.52 19.43 29.40
N ILE A 267 -7.41 18.78 29.76
CA ILE A 267 -6.43 19.34 30.69
C ILE A 267 -5.70 20.52 30.04
N LYS A 268 -5.28 20.39 28.78
CA LYS A 268 -4.61 21.48 28.06
C LYS A 268 -5.47 22.75 27.99
N TRP A 269 -6.75 22.65 27.67
CA TRP A 269 -7.65 23.80 27.58
C TRP A 269 -7.85 24.43 28.95
N ARG A 270 -8.13 23.64 29.99
CA ARG A 270 -8.30 24.11 31.35
C ARG A 270 -7.04 24.80 31.91
N LEU A 271 -5.86 24.23 31.64
CA LEU A 271 -4.61 24.87 32.09
C LEU A 271 -4.36 26.17 31.36
N ASN A 272 -4.63 26.29 30.07
CA ASN A 272 -4.50 27.55 29.34
C ASN A 272 -5.39 28.65 29.92
N GLU A 273 -6.65 28.32 30.23
CA GLU A 273 -7.60 29.24 30.87
C GLU A 273 -7.11 29.64 32.26
N LYS A 274 -6.74 28.69 33.11
CA LYS A 274 -6.25 28.93 34.47
C LYS A 274 -4.95 29.75 34.49
N ILE A 275 -4.05 29.53 33.53
CA ILE A 275 -2.82 30.34 33.38
C ILE A 275 -3.18 31.79 33.10
N LYS A 276 -4.07 32.07 32.14
CA LYS A 276 -4.47 33.43 31.79
C LYS A 276 -5.11 34.15 32.95
N GLU A 277 -6.09 33.55 33.62
CA GLU A 277 -6.75 34.11 34.80
C GLU A 277 -5.77 34.41 35.96
N SER A 278 -4.87 33.45 36.21
CA SER A 278 -3.90 33.58 37.28
C SER A 278 -2.86 34.66 36.98
N PHE A 279 -2.45 34.84 35.74
CA PHE A 279 -1.53 35.90 35.35
C PHE A 279 -2.16 37.25 35.49
N ASP A 280 -3.42 37.42 35.06
CA ASP A 280 -4.15 38.69 35.24
C ASP A 280 -4.32 39.05 36.70
N ALA A 281 -4.72 38.11 37.56
CA ALA A 281 -4.90 38.31 38.98
C ALA A 281 -3.57 38.70 39.72
N ASN A 282 -2.42 38.27 39.18
CA ASN A 282 -1.11 38.50 39.80
C ASN A 282 -0.28 39.61 39.13
N GLY A 283 -0.86 40.32 38.13
CA GLY A 283 -0.18 41.41 37.43
C GLY A 283 0.99 40.96 36.55
N ILE A 284 0.93 39.74 36.02
CA ILE A 284 1.84 39.25 35.00
C ILE A 284 1.21 39.52 33.63
N SER A 285 1.86 40.36 32.83
CA SER A 285 1.35 40.77 31.54
C SER A 285 1.73 39.77 30.43
N ILE A 286 0.77 39.37 29.63
CA ILE A 286 0.99 38.69 28.34
C ILE A 286 1.06 39.78 27.28
N PRO A 287 2.24 40.07 26.69
CA PRO A 287 2.41 41.23 25.82
C PRO A 287 1.73 41.01 24.46
N TYR A 288 1.26 42.12 23.90
CA TYR A 288 0.97 42.19 22.47
C TYR A 288 2.29 42.32 21.69
N PRO A 289 2.31 42.09 20.39
CA PRO A 289 3.48 42.38 19.57
C PRO A 289 3.96 43.79 19.78
N GLN A 290 5.25 43.98 20.14
CA GLN A 290 5.88 45.26 20.39
C GLN A 290 6.63 45.70 19.14
N MET A 291 6.64 47.03 18.88
CA MET A 291 7.40 47.65 17.80
C MET A 291 7.93 48.98 18.26
N ASP A 292 9.25 49.20 18.13
CA ASP A 292 9.87 50.49 18.33
C ASP A 292 9.73 51.34 17.08
N VAL A 293 9.01 52.45 17.20
CA VAL A 293 8.79 53.38 16.09
C VAL A 293 9.62 54.63 16.29
N HIS A 294 10.67 54.82 15.52
CA HIS A 294 11.42 56.06 15.46
C HIS A 294 10.75 57.05 14.51
N VAL A 295 10.04 58.03 15.06
CA VAL A 295 9.42 59.10 14.27
C VAL A 295 10.46 60.17 14.00
N VAL A 296 10.97 60.23 12.77
CA VAL A 296 11.83 61.35 12.34
C VAL A 296 10.93 62.45 11.77
N LEU A 297 10.68 63.49 12.59
CA LEU A 297 9.95 64.65 12.12
C LEU A 297 10.91 65.51 11.27
N SER A 298 10.63 65.61 9.97
CA SER A 298 11.29 66.57 9.10
C SER A 298 10.73 67.98 9.40
N LEU A 299 11.61 68.90 9.83
CA LEU A 299 11.27 70.30 10.12
C LEU A 299 10.91 71.15 8.88
N ILE A 300 10.77 70.53 7.70
CA ILE A 300 10.57 71.22 6.41
C ILE A 300 9.13 71.84 6.29
N HIS A 301 8.22 71.59 7.20
CA HIS A 301 6.86 72.11 7.15
C HIS A 301 6.43 73.01 8.32
N ILE A 302 7.38 73.63 9.02
CA ILE A 302 7.04 74.76 9.86
C ILE A 302 7.03 75.99 8.93
N SER A 303 5.86 76.21 8.27
CA SER A 303 5.61 77.46 7.57
C SER A 303 5.57 78.57 8.60
N GLU A 304 6.46 79.57 8.43
CA GLU A 304 6.37 80.83 9.18
C GLU A 304 4.97 81.42 9.13
N PRO A 305 4.45 81.96 10.26
CA PRO A 305 3.15 82.65 10.22
C PRO A 305 3.27 83.86 9.31
N THR A 306 2.53 83.92 8.25
CA THR A 306 2.35 85.05 7.34
C THR A 306 1.96 86.29 8.14
N ARG A 307 2.88 87.25 8.29
CA ARG A 307 2.56 88.59 8.77
C ARG A 307 1.60 89.22 7.81
N HIS A 308 0.33 89.40 8.19
CA HIS A 308 -0.56 90.31 7.50
C HIS A 308 -0.01 91.72 7.62
N ALA A 309 0.51 92.29 6.51
CA ALA A 309 0.74 93.66 6.35
C ALA A 309 -0.60 94.40 6.30
N GLN A 310 -0.92 95.13 7.35
CA GLN A 310 -1.95 96.18 7.31
C GLN A 310 -1.43 97.30 6.41
N ILE A 311 -2.07 97.58 5.30
CA ILE A 311 -1.95 98.78 4.53
C ILE A 311 -3.17 99.65 4.89
N SER A 312 -2.88 100.80 5.45
CA SER A 312 -3.76 101.97 5.70
C SER A 312 -4.28 102.57 4.39
#